data_64fa2e3e3b6414751953224f20198954
#
_entry.id   64fa2e3e3b6414751953224f20198954
#
_cell.length_a   1.000
_cell.length_b   1.000
_cell.length_c   1.000
_cell.angle_alpha   90.00
_cell.angle_beta   90.00
_cell.angle_gamma   90.00
#
_symmetry.space_group_name_H-M   'P 1'
#
loop_
_entity.id
_entity.type
_entity.pdbx_description
1 polymer ?
#
loop_
_entity_poly.entity_id
_entity_poly.type
_entity_poly.pdbx_seq_one_letter_code
_entity_poly.pdbx_strand_id
1 'polypeptide(L)'
;MIRSLALALLLTVSVPPLAAKEAATPDYKAALADPARPATDRERDASRKPAELLAFAQIKPGQKVGDYVMGGGYVTRLLAAAVGATGKVYGFQPAEFIAFKKQYGDDQAAVDAAYVNVDAVAGPFAAPAFPEQLDTIVTVQNFHDLYLKPFPAGTGDKASAALFAALKPGGTLVVIDHSAAKGSGTTLSDSLHRIDKDAVVATLTKAGFKLEAESKLYSRPADPRTANVFDAGIRGKTDQFT
;
A
#
# COMPACT_ATOMS: atom_id res chain seq x y z
N MET A 1 57.02 17.17 52.41
CA MET A 1 56.29 17.24 51.12
C MET A 1 55.16 16.20 51.17
N ILE A 2 53.97 16.63 51.51
CA ILE A 2 52.80 15.76 51.65
C ILE A 2 51.95 15.95 50.37
N ARG A 3 51.83 14.91 49.55
CA ARG A 3 50.95 14.89 48.35
C ARG A 3 49.56 14.43 48.76
N SER A 4 48.58 15.31 48.72
CA SER A 4 47.16 14.99 48.88
C SER A 4 46.63 14.39 47.60
N LEU A 5 46.12 13.15 47.69
CA LEU A 5 45.41 12.47 46.63
C LEU A 5 43.91 12.85 46.74
N ALA A 6 43.36 13.56 45.78
CA ALA A 6 41.93 13.83 45.70
C ALA A 6 41.25 12.69 44.94
N LEU A 7 40.38 11.96 45.65
CA LEU A 7 39.56 10.86 45.10
C LEU A 7 38.28 11.48 44.52
N ALA A 8 38.13 11.52 43.19
CA ALA A 8 36.90 11.96 42.51
C ALA A 8 35.89 10.79 42.46
N LEU A 9 34.78 10.94 43.18
CA LEU A 9 33.68 10.02 43.17
C LEU A 9 32.77 10.29 41.99
N LEU A 10 32.78 9.46 40.92
CA LEU A 10 31.87 9.53 39.79
C LEU A 10 30.52 8.86 40.21
N LEU A 11 29.51 9.69 40.42
CA LEU A 11 28.11 9.20 40.56
C LEU A 11 27.56 8.89 39.15
N THR A 12 27.43 7.63 38.85
CA THR A 12 26.68 7.17 37.66
C THR A 12 25.17 7.21 37.95
N VAL A 13 24.47 8.17 37.36
CA VAL A 13 23.00 8.20 37.38
C VAL A 13 22.48 7.19 36.33
N SER A 14 21.98 6.05 36.81
CA SER A 14 21.29 5.07 35.98
C SER A 14 19.88 5.56 35.68
N VAL A 15 19.64 6.02 34.45
CA VAL A 15 18.29 6.34 33.96
C VAL A 15 17.64 5.01 33.52
N PRO A 16 16.52 4.60 34.12
CA PRO A 16 15.83 3.38 33.66
C PRO A 16 15.35 3.58 32.23
N PRO A 17 15.40 2.55 31.35
CA PRO A 17 14.85 2.65 30.01
C PRO A 17 13.35 2.92 30.11
N LEU A 18 12.90 3.98 29.42
CA LEU A 18 11.49 4.27 29.23
C LEU A 18 10.88 3.08 28.49
N ALA A 19 10.06 2.28 29.18
CA ALA A 19 9.35 1.17 28.55
C ALA A 19 8.48 1.76 27.43
N ALA A 20 8.82 1.45 26.18
CA ALA A 20 7.98 1.78 25.04
C ALA A 20 6.62 1.10 25.29
N LYS A 21 5.58 1.91 25.51
CA LYS A 21 4.20 1.43 25.62
C LYS A 21 3.90 0.75 24.30
N GLU A 22 3.72 -0.57 24.33
CA GLU A 22 3.31 -1.35 23.17
C GLU A 22 2.04 -0.69 22.62
N ALA A 23 2.11 -0.14 21.39
CA ALA A 23 0.98 0.55 20.80
C ALA A 23 -0.11 -0.51 20.59
N ALA A 24 -1.25 -0.35 21.24
CA ALA A 24 -2.39 -1.23 21.06
C ALA A 24 -2.70 -1.36 19.58
N THR A 25 -2.93 -2.58 19.09
CA THR A 25 -3.35 -2.84 17.72
C THR A 25 -4.62 -2.04 17.46
N PRO A 26 -4.66 -1.18 16.43
CA PRO A 26 -5.84 -0.36 16.15
C PRO A 26 -7.08 -1.23 15.94
N ASP A 27 -8.20 -0.85 16.55
CA ASP A 27 -9.49 -1.49 16.26
C ASP A 27 -10.08 -0.89 14.99
N TYR A 28 -9.99 -1.61 13.89
CA TYR A 28 -10.50 -1.16 12.59
C TYR A 28 -12.03 -1.30 12.44
N LYS A 29 -12.76 -1.76 13.45
CA LYS A 29 -14.23 -1.90 13.39
C LYS A 29 -14.91 -0.60 13.02
N ALA A 30 -14.47 0.52 13.60
CA ALA A 30 -15.01 1.83 13.27
C ALA A 30 -14.78 2.20 11.80
N ALA A 31 -13.61 1.92 11.25
CA ALA A 31 -13.31 2.17 9.85
C ALA A 31 -14.16 1.31 8.89
N LEU A 32 -14.43 0.05 9.26
CA LEU A 32 -15.30 -0.82 8.48
C LEU A 32 -16.77 -0.39 8.55
N ALA A 33 -17.20 0.14 9.69
CA ALA A 33 -18.56 0.60 9.94
C ALA A 33 -18.83 2.04 9.45
N ASP A 34 -17.83 2.71 8.89
CA ASP A 34 -17.96 4.10 8.41
C ASP A 34 -19.21 4.26 7.51
N PRO A 35 -20.19 5.11 7.87
CA PRO A 35 -21.43 5.27 7.11
C PRO A 35 -21.21 5.87 5.73
N ALA A 36 -20.08 6.58 5.48
CA ALA A 36 -19.75 7.13 4.18
C ALA A 36 -19.30 6.04 3.17
N ARG A 37 -18.97 4.83 3.64
CA ARG A 37 -18.67 3.71 2.75
C ARG A 37 -19.94 3.21 2.05
N PRO A 38 -19.97 3.10 0.70
CA PRO A 38 -21.13 2.59 -0.03
C PRO A 38 -21.43 1.12 0.32
N ALA A 39 -22.67 0.71 0.16
CA ALA A 39 -23.10 -0.67 0.39
C ALA A 39 -22.31 -1.66 -0.47
N THR A 40 -22.03 -1.31 -1.72
CA THR A 40 -21.22 -2.10 -2.66
C THR A 40 -19.79 -2.36 -2.18
N ASP A 41 -19.23 -1.49 -1.35
CA ASP A 41 -17.93 -1.74 -0.71
C ASP A 41 -18.07 -2.79 0.39
N ARG A 42 -19.09 -2.64 1.25
CA ARG A 42 -19.36 -3.57 2.36
C ARG A 42 -19.66 -4.99 1.90
N GLU A 43 -20.36 -5.15 0.78
CA GLU A 43 -20.60 -6.47 0.15
C GLU A 43 -19.30 -7.19 -0.22
N ARG A 44 -18.23 -6.45 -0.46
CA ARG A 44 -16.92 -6.98 -0.84
C ARG A 44 -16.01 -7.29 0.35
N ASP A 45 -16.36 -6.83 1.56
CA ASP A 45 -15.50 -6.94 2.75
C ASP A 45 -15.14 -8.40 3.07
N ALA A 46 -16.10 -9.33 2.99
CA ALA A 46 -15.84 -10.73 3.27
C ALA A 46 -14.73 -11.33 2.38
N SER A 47 -14.65 -10.91 1.10
CA SER A 47 -13.63 -11.39 0.16
C SER A 47 -12.33 -10.59 0.23
N ARG A 48 -12.41 -9.31 0.62
CA ARG A 48 -11.28 -8.36 0.64
C ARG A 48 -10.63 -8.18 2.01
N LYS A 49 -11.21 -8.78 3.06
CA LYS A 49 -10.64 -8.83 4.41
C LYS A 49 -10.00 -7.50 4.86
N PRO A 50 -10.77 -6.40 4.88
CA PRO A 50 -10.21 -5.07 5.06
C PRO A 50 -9.55 -4.84 6.43
N ALA A 51 -10.04 -5.45 7.50
CA ALA A 51 -9.42 -5.33 8.82
C ALA A 51 -8.00 -5.91 8.83
N GLU A 52 -7.85 -7.10 8.22
CA GLU A 52 -6.57 -7.79 8.13
C GLU A 52 -5.61 -7.06 7.18
N LEU A 53 -6.13 -6.45 6.10
CA LEU A 53 -5.33 -5.58 5.23
C LEU A 53 -4.77 -4.38 5.99
N LEU A 54 -5.63 -3.65 6.71
CA LEU A 54 -5.23 -2.49 7.49
C LEU A 54 -4.23 -2.86 8.60
N ALA A 55 -4.42 -4.03 9.23
CA ALA A 55 -3.51 -4.56 10.24
C ALA A 55 -2.15 -4.92 9.66
N PHE A 56 -2.12 -5.62 8.51
CA PHE A 56 -0.87 -5.95 7.83
C PHE A 56 -0.12 -4.69 7.37
N ALA A 57 -0.84 -3.71 6.83
CA ALA A 57 -0.29 -2.41 6.45
C ALA A 57 0.07 -1.51 7.65
N GLN A 58 -0.21 -1.95 8.87
CA GLN A 58 0.04 -1.21 10.11
C GLN A 58 -0.53 0.22 10.09
N ILE A 59 -1.71 0.39 9.51
CA ILE A 59 -2.36 1.72 9.41
C ILE A 59 -2.75 2.21 10.81
N LYS A 60 -2.36 3.44 11.14
CA LYS A 60 -2.59 4.05 12.45
C LYS A 60 -3.24 5.43 12.32
N PRO A 61 -4.03 5.86 13.30
CA PRO A 61 -4.54 7.23 13.35
C PRO A 61 -3.41 8.26 13.20
N GLY A 62 -3.66 9.31 12.44
CA GLY A 62 -2.73 10.41 12.22
C GLY A 62 -1.68 10.18 11.13
N GLN A 63 -1.59 8.99 10.54
CA GLN A 63 -0.65 8.73 9.43
C GLN A 63 -1.05 9.46 8.15
N LYS A 64 -0.02 9.71 7.30
CA LYS A 64 -0.15 10.18 5.93
C LYS A 64 0.05 9.00 5.00
N VAL A 65 -0.97 8.63 4.26
CA VAL A 65 -1.00 7.38 3.49
C VAL A 65 -1.34 7.65 2.02
N GLY A 66 -0.66 6.96 1.11
CA GLY A 66 -0.96 6.94 -0.31
C GLY A 66 -1.72 5.67 -0.69
N ASP A 67 -2.77 5.80 -1.50
CA ASP A 67 -3.39 4.69 -2.22
C ASP A 67 -2.96 4.80 -3.69
N TYR A 68 -1.94 4.02 -4.06
CA TYR A 68 -1.38 4.05 -5.41
C TYR A 68 -2.23 3.21 -6.35
N VAL A 69 -2.91 3.90 -7.27
CA VAL A 69 -3.99 3.41 -8.14
C VAL A 69 -5.24 3.05 -7.34
N MET A 70 -5.90 4.09 -6.87
CA MET A 70 -7.07 3.96 -6.01
C MET A 70 -8.29 3.28 -6.66
N GLY A 71 -8.33 3.23 -8.00
CA GLY A 71 -9.47 2.68 -8.75
C GLY A 71 -10.79 3.32 -8.35
N GLY A 72 -11.78 2.53 -7.95
CA GLY A 72 -13.07 3.02 -7.45
C GLY A 72 -13.07 3.44 -5.97
N GLY A 73 -11.90 3.56 -5.33
CA GLY A 73 -11.74 4.13 -3.98
C GLY A 73 -12.08 3.21 -2.80
N TYR A 74 -12.21 1.91 -3.01
CA TYR A 74 -12.48 0.96 -1.91
C TYR A 74 -11.42 1.03 -0.80
N VAL A 75 -10.13 0.99 -1.18
CA VAL A 75 -9.03 1.04 -0.21
C VAL A 75 -8.88 2.45 0.34
N THR A 76 -9.00 3.48 -0.50
CA THR A 76 -8.92 4.89 -0.09
C THR A 76 -9.89 5.21 1.05
N ARG A 77 -11.17 4.79 0.93
CA ARG A 77 -12.19 5.02 1.98
C ARG A 77 -11.86 4.31 3.29
N LEU A 78 -11.34 3.10 3.22
CA LEU A 78 -10.88 2.36 4.42
C LEU A 78 -9.68 3.05 5.09
N LEU A 79 -8.72 3.50 4.29
CA LEU A 79 -7.56 4.24 4.78
C LEU A 79 -7.99 5.56 5.44
N ALA A 80 -8.90 6.32 4.79
CA ALA A 80 -9.41 7.59 5.31
C ALA A 80 -10.06 7.43 6.69
N ALA A 81 -10.93 6.42 6.83
CA ALA A 81 -11.57 6.11 8.10
C ALA A 81 -10.56 5.62 9.17
N ALA A 82 -9.55 4.83 8.77
CA ALA A 82 -8.56 4.27 9.70
C ALA A 82 -7.55 5.30 10.21
N VAL A 83 -7.08 6.23 9.35
CA VAL A 83 -6.17 7.30 9.79
C VAL A 83 -6.89 8.41 10.55
N GLY A 84 -8.21 8.52 10.38
CA GLY A 84 -9.05 9.47 11.11
C GLY A 84 -8.79 10.94 10.77
N ALA A 85 -9.41 11.85 11.52
CA ALA A 85 -9.39 13.29 11.23
C ALA A 85 -8.01 13.97 11.32
N THR A 86 -7.05 13.36 12.02
CA THR A 86 -5.69 13.89 12.17
C THR A 86 -4.73 13.30 11.14
N GLY A 87 -5.14 12.27 10.40
CA GLY A 87 -4.40 11.66 9.31
C GLY A 87 -4.78 12.26 7.95
N LYS A 88 -4.06 11.83 6.91
CA LYS A 88 -4.30 12.25 5.53
C LYS A 88 -4.15 11.07 4.59
N VAL A 89 -5.02 10.98 3.59
CA VAL A 89 -4.92 9.99 2.52
C VAL A 89 -4.80 10.69 1.18
N TYR A 90 -3.86 10.27 0.37
CA TYR A 90 -3.69 10.70 -1.01
C TYR A 90 -4.14 9.60 -1.93
N GLY A 91 -5.33 9.75 -2.52
CA GLY A 91 -5.87 8.84 -3.51
C GLY A 91 -5.25 9.11 -4.88
N PHE A 92 -4.18 8.39 -5.23
CA PHE A 92 -3.52 8.56 -6.51
C PHE A 92 -4.21 7.76 -7.61
N GLN A 93 -4.54 8.45 -8.71
CA GLN A 93 -5.08 7.84 -9.92
C GLN A 93 -4.18 8.19 -11.11
N PRO A 94 -3.65 7.22 -11.87
CA PRO A 94 -2.88 7.50 -13.07
C PRO A 94 -3.68 8.32 -14.07
N ALA A 95 -3.07 9.38 -14.61
CA ALA A 95 -3.69 10.21 -15.64
C ALA A 95 -4.04 9.38 -16.89
N GLU A 96 -3.23 8.38 -17.20
CA GLU A 96 -3.45 7.42 -18.29
C GLU A 96 -4.73 6.60 -18.06
N PHE A 97 -5.03 6.22 -16.80
CA PHE A 97 -6.26 5.48 -16.48
C PHE A 97 -7.49 6.38 -16.59
N ILE A 98 -7.38 7.63 -16.13
CA ILE A 98 -8.46 8.63 -16.30
C ILE A 98 -8.73 8.88 -17.79
N ALA A 99 -7.68 8.99 -18.60
CA ALA A 99 -7.79 9.15 -20.05
C ALA A 99 -8.41 7.91 -20.73
N PHE A 100 -8.05 6.71 -20.27
CA PHE A 100 -8.63 5.46 -20.77
C PHE A 100 -10.11 5.32 -20.43
N LYS A 101 -10.50 5.68 -19.20
CA LYS A 101 -11.89 5.59 -18.73
C LYS A 101 -12.19 6.72 -17.75
N LYS A 102 -12.99 7.69 -18.19
CA LYS A 102 -13.40 8.87 -17.40
C LYS A 102 -13.92 8.51 -15.98
N GLN A 103 -14.55 7.34 -15.83
CA GLN A 103 -15.08 6.87 -14.54
C GLN A 103 -14.03 6.87 -13.43
N TYR A 104 -12.75 6.60 -13.73
CA TYR A 104 -11.69 6.65 -12.73
C TYR A 104 -11.50 8.05 -12.13
N GLY A 105 -11.61 9.09 -12.96
CA GLY A 105 -11.58 10.47 -12.47
C GLY A 105 -12.83 10.87 -11.70
N ASP A 106 -14.00 10.41 -12.17
CA ASP A 106 -15.28 10.68 -11.49
C ASP A 106 -15.31 10.00 -10.10
N ASP A 107 -14.86 8.74 -10.01
CA ASP A 107 -14.76 8.01 -8.73
C ASP A 107 -13.76 8.68 -7.78
N GLN A 108 -12.62 9.14 -8.31
CA GLN A 108 -11.62 9.86 -7.52
C GLN A 108 -12.20 11.15 -6.93
N ALA A 109 -12.85 11.97 -7.75
CA ALA A 109 -13.50 13.21 -7.31
C ALA A 109 -14.62 12.95 -6.29
N ALA A 110 -15.38 11.86 -6.46
CA ALA A 110 -16.43 11.49 -5.53
C ALA A 110 -15.89 11.09 -4.15
N VAL A 111 -14.74 10.40 -4.09
CA VAL A 111 -14.10 10.04 -2.82
C VAL A 111 -13.49 11.27 -2.15
N ASP A 112 -12.82 12.13 -2.89
CA ASP A 112 -12.27 13.40 -2.41
C ASP A 112 -13.37 14.28 -1.77
N ALA A 113 -14.49 14.42 -2.44
CA ALA A 113 -15.63 15.19 -1.94
C ALA A 113 -16.31 14.57 -0.70
N ALA A 114 -16.22 13.25 -0.53
CA ALA A 114 -16.88 12.54 0.57
C ALA A 114 -16.05 12.51 1.86
N TYR A 115 -14.73 12.72 1.78
CA TYR A 115 -13.80 12.57 2.91
C TYR A 115 -12.89 13.79 3.03
N VAL A 116 -13.05 14.58 4.09
CA VAL A 116 -12.26 15.80 4.34
C VAL A 116 -10.76 15.56 4.52
N ASN A 117 -10.39 14.33 4.82
CA ASN A 117 -8.99 13.89 5.00
C ASN A 117 -8.45 13.09 3.80
N VAL A 118 -9.15 13.12 2.67
CA VAL A 118 -8.64 12.58 1.38
C VAL A 118 -8.33 13.73 0.45
N ASP A 119 -7.23 13.64 -0.29
CA ASP A 119 -6.93 14.50 -1.43
C ASP A 119 -6.76 13.64 -2.69
N ALA A 120 -7.45 14.03 -3.75
CA ALA A 120 -7.28 13.46 -5.07
C ALA A 120 -5.93 13.89 -5.66
N VAL A 121 -5.11 12.91 -6.08
CA VAL A 121 -3.83 13.16 -6.74
C VAL A 121 -3.85 12.45 -8.10
N ALA A 122 -3.63 13.18 -9.17
CA ALA A 122 -3.49 12.63 -10.51
C ALA A 122 -2.10 12.95 -11.06
N GLY A 123 -1.54 12.02 -11.85
CA GLY A 123 -0.23 12.21 -12.45
C GLY A 123 0.18 11.02 -13.32
N PRO A 124 1.39 11.06 -13.91
CA PRO A 124 1.89 9.95 -14.71
C PRO A 124 1.99 8.65 -13.90
N PHE A 125 1.55 7.54 -14.46
CA PHE A 125 1.61 6.23 -13.79
C PHE A 125 3.04 5.85 -13.37
N ALA A 126 4.02 6.13 -14.23
CA ALA A 126 5.43 5.86 -13.97
C ALA A 126 6.11 6.81 -12.96
N ALA A 127 5.45 7.91 -12.59
CA ALA A 127 6.05 8.95 -11.74
C ALA A 127 5.02 9.55 -10.80
N PRO A 128 4.45 8.75 -9.88
CA PRO A 128 3.52 9.29 -8.88
C PRO A 128 4.22 10.35 -8.04
N ALA A 129 3.58 11.51 -7.90
CA ALA A 129 4.07 12.59 -7.08
C ALA A 129 3.02 12.92 -6.02
N PHE A 130 3.40 12.78 -4.76
CA PHE A 130 2.56 13.15 -3.63
C PHE A 130 3.01 14.50 -3.06
N PRO A 131 2.08 15.31 -2.48
CA PRO A 131 2.43 16.65 -1.97
C PRO A 131 3.45 16.66 -0.84
N GLU A 132 3.61 15.53 -0.14
CA GLU A 132 4.52 15.36 0.98
C GLU A 132 4.98 13.89 1.11
N GLN A 133 5.99 13.64 1.94
CA GLN A 133 6.41 12.26 2.22
C GLN A 133 5.41 11.53 3.11
N LEU A 134 5.19 10.26 2.79
CA LEU A 134 4.15 9.41 3.37
C LEU A 134 4.73 8.41 4.38
N ASP A 135 3.92 8.01 5.35
CA ASP A 135 4.24 6.94 6.28
C ASP A 135 4.07 5.56 5.63
N THR A 136 3.02 5.43 4.81
CA THR A 136 2.68 4.17 4.13
C THR A 136 2.12 4.46 2.75
N ILE A 137 2.46 3.63 1.77
CA ILE A 137 1.78 3.55 0.47
C ILE A 137 1.21 2.15 0.31
N VAL A 138 -0.03 2.06 -0.15
CA VAL A 138 -0.70 0.78 -0.44
C VAL A 138 -1.03 0.72 -1.93
N THR A 139 -0.81 -0.43 -2.57
CA THR A 139 -1.26 -0.71 -3.93
C THR A 139 -1.86 -2.11 -3.98
N VAL A 140 -3.05 -2.22 -4.55
CA VAL A 140 -3.82 -3.46 -4.54
C VAL A 140 -4.28 -3.82 -5.95
N GLN A 141 -3.73 -4.91 -6.50
CA GLN A 141 -4.09 -5.47 -7.80
C GLN A 141 -3.77 -4.54 -8.98
N ASN A 142 -2.71 -3.73 -8.88
CA ASN A 142 -2.35 -2.75 -9.91
C ASN A 142 -0.84 -2.71 -10.23
N PHE A 143 0.01 -3.41 -9.49
CA PHE A 143 1.45 -3.35 -9.74
C PHE A 143 1.82 -4.03 -11.07
N HIS A 144 1.10 -5.09 -11.46
CA HIS A 144 1.26 -5.74 -12.76
C HIS A 144 0.92 -4.80 -13.93
N ASP A 145 0.05 -3.81 -13.71
CA ASP A 145 -0.34 -2.84 -14.76
C ASP A 145 0.84 -2.00 -15.26
N LEU A 146 1.89 -1.83 -14.45
CA LEU A 146 3.15 -1.17 -14.84
C LEU A 146 3.88 -1.86 -16.00
N TYR A 147 3.50 -3.09 -16.32
CA TYR A 147 4.10 -3.95 -17.35
C TYR A 147 3.14 -4.28 -18.50
N LEU A 148 1.99 -3.59 -18.58
CA LEU A 148 1.08 -3.72 -19.73
C LEU A 148 1.71 -3.10 -20.98
N LYS A 149 1.40 -3.67 -22.15
CA LYS A 149 1.93 -3.23 -23.45
C LYS A 149 1.80 -1.74 -23.77
N PRO A 150 0.70 -1.03 -23.37
CA PRO A 150 0.61 0.40 -23.62
C PRO A 150 1.69 1.24 -22.92
N PHE A 151 2.34 0.71 -21.90
CA PHE A 151 3.34 1.43 -21.14
C PHE A 151 4.76 1.14 -21.64
N PRO A 152 5.65 2.16 -21.69
CA PRO A 152 7.04 1.96 -22.12
C PRO A 152 7.81 0.99 -21.21
N ALA A 153 8.79 0.30 -21.76
CA ALA A 153 9.73 -0.48 -20.98
C ALA A 153 10.37 0.38 -19.88
N GLY A 154 10.53 -0.19 -18.67
CA GLY A 154 11.08 0.51 -17.51
C GLY A 154 10.06 1.33 -16.72
N THR A 155 8.78 1.32 -17.09
CA THR A 155 7.71 1.97 -16.30
C THR A 155 7.69 1.46 -14.86
N GLY A 156 7.80 0.15 -14.64
CA GLY A 156 7.87 -0.44 -13.29
C GLY A 156 9.07 0.06 -12.47
N ASP A 157 10.25 0.14 -13.08
CA ASP A 157 11.45 0.67 -12.40
C ASP A 157 11.27 2.15 -12.00
N LYS A 158 10.75 2.97 -12.91
CA LYS A 158 10.51 4.40 -12.65
C LYS A 158 9.47 4.62 -11.55
N ALA A 159 8.34 3.91 -11.63
CA ALA A 159 7.30 3.98 -10.62
C ALA A 159 7.82 3.54 -9.25
N SER A 160 8.58 2.43 -9.19
CA SER A 160 9.18 1.95 -7.94
C SER A 160 10.14 2.95 -7.32
N ALA A 161 10.98 3.61 -8.12
CA ALA A 161 11.87 4.68 -7.63
C ALA A 161 11.09 5.89 -7.12
N ALA A 162 10.02 6.30 -7.80
CA ALA A 162 9.17 7.40 -7.37
C ALA A 162 8.42 7.07 -6.06
N LEU A 163 7.89 5.85 -5.93
CA LEU A 163 7.25 5.38 -4.70
C LEU A 163 8.24 5.32 -3.52
N PHE A 164 9.49 4.89 -3.77
CA PHE A 164 10.53 4.91 -2.76
C PHE A 164 10.84 6.33 -2.27
N ALA A 165 10.99 7.28 -3.18
CA ALA A 165 11.25 8.68 -2.86
C ALA A 165 10.07 9.37 -2.15
N ALA A 166 8.85 8.90 -2.39
CA ALA A 166 7.63 9.43 -1.77
C ALA A 166 7.45 9.00 -0.31
N LEU A 167 8.16 7.98 0.15
CA LEU A 167 8.08 7.51 1.52
C LEU A 167 9.08 8.24 2.44
N LYS A 168 8.68 8.45 3.67
CA LYS A 168 9.59 8.86 4.75
C LYS A 168 10.66 7.78 4.99
N PRO A 169 11.82 8.13 5.55
CA PRO A 169 12.74 7.11 6.06
C PRO A 169 12.03 6.15 7.03
N GLY A 170 12.10 4.84 6.75
CA GLY A 170 11.36 3.83 7.50
C GLY A 170 9.88 3.69 7.14
N GLY A 171 9.41 4.42 6.12
CA GLY A 171 8.06 4.24 5.58
C GLY A 171 7.88 2.92 4.83
N THR A 172 6.63 2.48 4.70
CA THR A 172 6.29 1.14 4.19
C THR A 172 5.52 1.22 2.87
N LEU A 173 5.91 0.40 1.89
CA LEU A 173 5.11 0.10 0.70
C LEU A 173 4.47 -1.27 0.87
N VAL A 174 3.14 -1.34 0.79
CA VAL A 174 2.38 -2.59 0.78
C VAL A 174 1.92 -2.89 -0.63
N VAL A 175 2.31 -4.05 -1.15
CA VAL A 175 1.92 -4.51 -2.48
C VAL A 175 1.11 -5.79 -2.37
N ILE A 176 -0.09 -5.76 -2.94
CA ILE A 176 -0.94 -6.93 -3.10
C ILE A 176 -1.23 -7.08 -4.58
N ASP A 177 -0.89 -8.23 -5.16
CA ASP A 177 -1.19 -8.43 -6.57
C ASP A 177 -1.49 -9.89 -6.93
N HIS A 178 -2.08 -10.09 -8.10
CA HIS A 178 -2.42 -11.39 -8.64
C HIS A 178 -1.18 -12.22 -8.97
N SER A 179 -1.04 -13.36 -8.31
CA SER A 179 0.10 -14.25 -8.49
C SER A 179 0.11 -14.85 -9.89
N ALA A 180 1.24 -14.72 -10.58
CA ALA A 180 1.58 -15.49 -11.76
C ALA A 180 2.31 -16.80 -11.38
N ALA A 181 2.58 -17.64 -12.37
CA ALA A 181 3.45 -18.79 -12.18
C ALA A 181 4.87 -18.34 -11.79
N LYS A 182 5.49 -19.05 -10.85
CA LYS A 182 6.87 -18.78 -10.44
C LYS A 182 7.83 -18.86 -11.62
N GLY A 183 8.71 -17.88 -11.74
CA GLY A 183 9.67 -17.77 -12.83
C GLY A 183 9.12 -17.14 -14.12
N SER A 184 7.83 -16.76 -14.15
CA SER A 184 7.25 -16.06 -15.31
C SER A 184 7.66 -14.59 -15.41
N GLY A 185 8.22 -14.03 -14.34
CA GLY A 185 8.60 -12.62 -14.32
C GLY A 185 7.40 -11.69 -14.53
N THR A 186 7.52 -10.78 -15.49
CA THR A 186 6.47 -9.83 -15.87
C THR A 186 5.72 -10.21 -17.15
N THR A 187 6.05 -11.37 -17.77
CA THR A 187 5.57 -11.73 -19.11
C THR A 187 4.07 -12.02 -19.18
N LEU A 188 3.45 -12.33 -18.05
CA LEU A 188 2.02 -12.61 -17.95
C LEU A 188 1.17 -11.40 -17.53
N SER A 189 1.80 -10.24 -17.29
CA SER A 189 1.10 -9.04 -16.85
C SER A 189 0.05 -8.57 -17.87
N ASP A 190 0.42 -8.49 -19.14
CA ASP A 190 -0.48 -8.05 -20.20
C ASP A 190 -1.56 -9.06 -20.58
N SER A 191 -1.24 -10.36 -20.61
CA SER A 191 -2.18 -11.38 -21.08
C SER A 191 -3.11 -11.90 -19.99
N LEU A 192 -2.61 -12.05 -18.76
CA LEU A 192 -3.36 -12.64 -17.66
C LEU A 192 -3.67 -11.66 -16.52
N HIS A 193 -3.15 -10.44 -16.55
CA HIS A 193 -3.16 -9.48 -15.44
C HIS A 193 -2.62 -10.11 -14.15
N ARG A 194 -1.47 -10.79 -14.27
CA ARG A 194 -0.77 -11.48 -13.19
C ARG A 194 0.72 -11.16 -13.26
N ILE A 195 1.37 -11.11 -12.12
CA ILE A 195 2.81 -10.88 -12.03
C ILE A 195 3.46 -11.88 -11.07
N ASP A 196 4.69 -12.30 -11.38
CA ASP A 196 5.47 -13.12 -10.47
C ASP A 196 5.96 -12.29 -9.28
N LYS A 197 5.70 -12.76 -8.08
CA LYS A 197 6.13 -12.10 -6.84
C LYS A 197 7.63 -11.82 -6.84
N ASP A 198 8.45 -12.79 -7.29
CA ASP A 198 9.90 -12.64 -7.27
C ASP A 198 10.36 -11.48 -8.19
N ALA A 199 9.65 -11.22 -9.30
CA ALA A 199 9.90 -10.06 -10.15
C ALA A 199 9.55 -8.74 -9.48
N VAL A 200 8.45 -8.69 -8.73
CA VAL A 200 8.07 -7.50 -7.93
C VAL A 200 9.12 -7.21 -6.88
N VAL A 201 9.53 -8.23 -6.11
CA VAL A 201 10.57 -8.10 -5.08
C VAL A 201 11.88 -7.60 -5.70
N ALA A 202 12.29 -8.15 -6.85
CA ALA A 202 13.51 -7.72 -7.53
C ALA A 202 13.44 -6.25 -7.98
N THR A 203 12.31 -5.83 -8.58
CA THR A 203 12.11 -4.45 -9.03
C THR A 203 12.13 -3.46 -7.86
N LEU A 204 11.44 -3.78 -6.77
CA LEU A 204 11.39 -2.95 -5.58
C LEU A 204 12.75 -2.90 -4.85
N THR A 205 13.46 -4.03 -4.77
CA THR A 205 14.82 -4.07 -4.18
C THR A 205 15.79 -3.19 -4.98
N LYS A 206 15.72 -3.21 -6.31
CA LYS A 206 16.49 -2.32 -7.18
C LYS A 206 16.21 -0.84 -6.91
N ALA A 207 14.99 -0.48 -6.53
CA ALA A 207 14.60 0.88 -6.17
C ALA A 207 15.04 1.29 -4.74
N GLY A 208 15.56 0.36 -3.93
CA GLY A 208 16.05 0.62 -2.57
C GLY A 208 15.18 0.04 -1.44
N PHE A 209 14.06 -0.59 -1.76
CA PHE A 209 13.23 -1.25 -0.76
C PHE A 209 13.89 -2.52 -0.19
N LYS A 210 13.51 -2.87 1.02
CA LYS A 210 13.83 -4.16 1.63
C LYS A 210 12.52 -4.89 1.91
N LEU A 211 12.45 -6.18 1.56
CA LEU A 211 11.31 -7.02 1.93
C LEU A 211 11.34 -7.26 3.44
N GLU A 212 10.30 -6.82 4.15
CA GLU A 212 10.19 -6.97 5.61
C GLU A 212 9.26 -8.09 6.02
N ALA A 213 8.14 -8.24 5.33
CA ALA A 213 7.13 -9.22 5.68
C ALA A 213 6.37 -9.71 4.45
N GLU A 214 5.81 -10.91 4.57
CA GLU A 214 4.88 -11.49 3.61
C GLU A 214 3.65 -12.02 4.36
N SER A 215 2.49 -12.02 3.70
CA SER A 215 1.27 -12.57 4.25
C SER A 215 0.59 -13.55 3.30
N LYS A 216 -0.04 -14.57 3.87
CA LYS A 216 -0.92 -15.47 3.14
C LYS A 216 -2.40 -15.01 3.13
N LEU A 217 -2.64 -13.75 3.48
CA LEU A 217 -3.98 -13.17 3.64
C LEU A 217 -4.89 -13.45 2.45
N TYR A 218 -4.37 -13.30 1.24
CA TYR A 218 -5.10 -13.51 -0.01
C TYR A 218 -4.63 -14.74 -0.79
N SER A 219 -3.90 -15.65 -0.14
CA SER A 219 -3.46 -16.88 -0.78
C SER A 219 -4.65 -17.79 -1.09
N ARG A 220 -4.73 -18.24 -2.33
CA ARG A 220 -5.74 -19.19 -2.83
C ARG A 220 -5.06 -20.28 -3.66
N PRO A 221 -4.50 -21.30 -3.01
CA PRO A 221 -3.69 -22.34 -3.68
C PRO A 221 -4.44 -23.13 -4.75
N ALA A 222 -5.79 -23.10 -4.74
CA ALA A 222 -6.61 -23.75 -5.75
C ALA A 222 -6.65 -23.02 -7.10
N ASP A 223 -6.16 -21.75 -7.15
CA ASP A 223 -6.01 -21.02 -8.41
C ASP A 223 -4.81 -21.55 -9.20
N PRO A 224 -5.00 -22.10 -10.40
CA PRO A 224 -3.90 -22.64 -11.21
C PRO A 224 -3.01 -21.54 -11.81
N ARG A 225 -3.39 -20.26 -11.68
CA ARG A 225 -2.67 -19.07 -12.18
C ARG A 225 -2.49 -19.05 -13.70
N THR A 226 -3.32 -19.77 -14.45
CA THR A 226 -3.24 -19.91 -15.92
C THR A 226 -4.32 -19.17 -16.68
N ALA A 227 -5.35 -18.68 -15.97
CA ALA A 227 -6.46 -17.92 -16.55
C ALA A 227 -6.29 -16.42 -16.30
N ASN A 228 -6.83 -15.59 -17.21
CA ASN A 228 -6.92 -14.16 -17.01
C ASN A 228 -7.80 -13.86 -15.77
N VAL A 229 -7.39 -12.90 -14.94
CA VAL A 229 -8.08 -12.60 -13.67
C VAL A 229 -9.52 -12.11 -13.85
N PHE A 230 -9.89 -11.67 -15.05
CA PHE A 230 -11.24 -11.24 -15.39
C PHE A 230 -12.15 -12.36 -15.90
N ASP A 231 -11.60 -13.55 -16.15
CA ASP A 231 -12.41 -14.70 -16.59
C ASP A 231 -13.46 -15.05 -15.55
N ALA A 232 -14.70 -15.28 -15.98
CA ALA A 232 -15.85 -15.47 -15.10
C ALA A 232 -15.66 -16.62 -14.08
N GLY A 233 -14.94 -17.68 -14.44
CA GLY A 233 -14.68 -18.83 -13.58
C GLY A 233 -13.73 -18.54 -12.41
N ILE A 234 -12.82 -17.55 -12.55
CA ILE A 234 -11.75 -17.26 -11.58
C ILE A 234 -11.85 -15.86 -10.96
N ARG A 235 -12.66 -14.98 -11.54
CA ARG A 235 -12.80 -13.60 -11.07
C ARG A 235 -13.18 -13.56 -9.59
N GLY A 236 -12.42 -12.79 -8.80
CA GLY A 236 -12.56 -12.71 -7.35
C GLY A 236 -12.04 -13.93 -6.57
N LYS A 237 -11.52 -14.96 -7.26
CA LYS A 237 -10.99 -16.19 -6.65
C LYS A 237 -9.50 -16.41 -6.95
N THR A 238 -8.85 -15.44 -7.57
CA THR A 238 -7.42 -15.51 -7.93
C THR A 238 -6.54 -15.56 -6.70
N ASP A 239 -5.45 -16.32 -6.79
CA ASP A 239 -4.38 -16.29 -5.80
C ASP A 239 -3.63 -14.96 -5.86
N GLN A 240 -3.30 -14.41 -4.69
CA GLN A 240 -2.59 -13.14 -4.60
C GLN A 240 -1.50 -13.27 -3.53
N PHE A 241 -0.36 -12.63 -3.81
CA PHE A 241 0.68 -12.39 -2.81
C PHE A 241 0.47 -11.05 -2.11
N THR A 242 1.03 -10.96 -0.94
CA THR A 242 1.04 -9.75 -0.12
C THR A 242 2.41 -9.61 0.50
#